data_f3d942d8cb4f1770873dd9c951e658f0
#
_entry.id   f3d942d8cb4f1770873dd9c951e658f0
#
_cell.length_a   1.000
_cell.length_b   1.000
_cell.length_c   1.000
_cell.angle_alpha   90.00
_cell.angle_beta   90.00
_cell.angle_gamma   90.00
#
_symmetry.space_group_name_H-M   'P 1'
#
loop_
_entity.id
_entity.type
_entity.pdbx_description
1 polymer ?
#
loop_
_entity_poly.entity_id
_entity_poly.type
_entity_poly.pdbx_seq_one_letter_code
_entity_poly.pdbx_strand_id
1 'polypeptide(L)'
;MSLVTKRSTLVSESSPTNAIVVGCCKMFENLTNKFEEIFSSLKKAPSLNEKQVEEGLRSIRQALLEADVALPVAKKLIENIKPKAIGQEIVRSTTPGQMIVKIVYDELVQLLGDKKSELNLNAVPPVSILLVGLQGSGKTTTAAKLAQYLEKNNKKKSLLVSLDIYRPAAQEQLKILGEQNSIQTLPIVKDQLPNDIARRALGAASLSGSDIIIFDTAGRTQIDLSMMSEIKELKSTLTPSEVMLVADSLTGQVAVNIATEFKKAVDLTGIILTRVDGDGRGGAAVSMKFTTGVPIKFLGVGEKIENFEVFHPDRIANRILGMGDIVSLVEKAAEDLGEENIKKAEENLKKGNFSMQDYLTQLRQMKKMGGIEGLMSFMPGVSKIKSQMDKAGVDEKIVTQNEAIILSMTKKEREDPKIIGGSRRKRIANGSGTDVATINKLLKQFKMMSEMMKKMSKGNLKGMSDKGIPPELFNQLK
;
A
#
# COMPACT_ATOMS: atom_id res chain seq x y z
N MET A 1 -57.74 9.15 -9.85
CA MET A 1 -56.89 10.35 -9.63
C MET A 1 -56.23 10.21 -8.28
N SER A 2 -54.96 9.88 -8.26
CA SER A 2 -54.06 10.12 -7.12
C SER A 2 -52.64 9.83 -7.61
N LEU A 3 -51.84 10.88 -7.79
CA LEU A 3 -50.42 10.88 -8.16
C LEU A 3 -49.62 10.50 -6.93
N VAL A 4 -48.93 9.38 -6.98
CA VAL A 4 -47.90 9.00 -6.00
C VAL A 4 -46.54 9.38 -6.59
N THR A 5 -46.00 10.47 -6.07
CA THR A 5 -44.62 10.94 -6.33
C THR A 5 -43.60 9.97 -5.73
N LYS A 6 -42.87 9.26 -6.58
CA LYS A 6 -41.66 8.53 -6.18
C LYS A 6 -40.53 9.53 -5.93
N ARG A 7 -40.15 9.71 -4.68
CA ARG A 7 -38.85 10.30 -4.30
C ARG A 7 -37.75 9.30 -4.61
N SER A 8 -36.96 9.58 -5.61
CA SER A 8 -35.67 8.93 -5.84
C SER A 8 -34.68 9.44 -4.82
N THR A 9 -34.31 8.61 -3.86
CA THR A 9 -33.14 8.79 -3.00
C THR A 9 -31.91 8.57 -3.85
N LEU A 10 -31.26 9.64 -4.25
CA LEU A 10 -29.89 9.62 -4.78
C LEU A 10 -28.96 9.20 -3.63
N VAL A 11 -28.55 7.95 -3.65
CA VAL A 11 -27.41 7.48 -2.89
C VAL A 11 -26.17 8.13 -3.53
N SER A 12 -25.52 9.01 -2.80
CA SER A 12 -24.26 9.60 -3.19
C SER A 12 -23.20 8.50 -3.30
N GLU A 13 -22.85 8.10 -4.52
CA GLU A 13 -21.68 7.30 -4.79
C GLU A 13 -20.45 8.09 -4.35
N SER A 14 -19.86 7.68 -3.23
CA SER A 14 -18.55 8.12 -2.79
C SER A 14 -17.51 7.65 -3.81
N SER A 15 -16.75 8.58 -4.37
CA SER A 15 -15.69 8.35 -5.36
C SER A 15 -14.71 7.26 -4.92
N PRO A 16 -14.42 6.28 -5.77
CA PRO A 16 -13.66 5.07 -5.42
C PRO A 16 -12.13 5.25 -5.38
N THR A 17 -11.61 6.46 -5.41
CA THR A 17 -10.16 6.73 -5.53
C THR A 17 -9.37 6.75 -4.22
N ASN A 18 -10.05 6.76 -3.06
CA ASN A 18 -9.38 6.91 -1.76
C ASN A 18 -8.84 5.61 -1.13
N ALA A 19 -9.15 4.44 -1.71
CA ALA A 19 -8.86 3.15 -1.07
C ALA A 19 -7.41 2.64 -1.25
N ILE A 20 -6.68 3.15 -2.25
CA ILE A 20 -5.43 2.49 -2.71
C ILE A 20 -4.22 2.76 -1.80
N VAL A 21 -4.16 3.92 -1.16
CA VAL A 21 -3.00 4.34 -0.34
C VAL A 21 -3.16 3.99 1.14
N VAL A 22 -4.39 3.87 1.61
CA VAL A 22 -4.73 3.68 3.03
C VAL A 22 -4.60 2.22 3.49
N GLY A 23 -4.73 1.25 2.58
CA GLY A 23 -4.87 -0.16 2.93
C GLY A 23 -3.67 -0.76 3.65
N CYS A 24 -2.46 -0.60 3.14
CA CYS A 24 -1.27 -1.20 3.74
C CYS A 24 -0.83 -0.52 5.06
N CYS A 25 -1.27 0.73 5.31
CA CYS A 25 -0.95 1.45 6.54
C CYS A 25 -1.78 0.96 7.73
N LYS A 26 -3.03 0.54 7.52
CA LYS A 26 -3.92 0.13 8.61
C LYS A 26 -3.44 -1.12 9.35
N MET A 27 -2.94 -2.11 8.63
CA MET A 27 -2.50 -3.38 9.23
C MET A 27 -1.44 -3.21 10.34
N PHE A 28 -0.56 -2.22 10.22
CA PHE A 28 0.52 -1.98 11.19
C PHE A 28 0.26 -0.77 12.10
N GLU A 29 -0.84 -0.04 11.95
CA GLU A 29 -1.10 1.23 12.64
C GLU A 29 -1.00 1.11 14.17
N ASN A 30 -1.59 0.09 14.75
CA ASN A 30 -1.51 -0.17 16.20
C ASN A 30 -0.07 -0.41 16.66
N LEU A 31 0.70 -1.19 15.89
CA LEU A 31 2.09 -1.49 16.18
C LEU A 31 2.95 -0.23 16.04
N THR A 32 2.74 0.53 14.97
CA THR A 32 3.42 1.78 14.68
C THR A 32 3.24 2.79 15.80
N ASN A 33 2.00 3.02 16.25
CA ASN A 33 1.70 3.97 17.32
C ASN A 33 2.45 3.61 18.62
N LYS A 34 2.47 2.32 18.98
CA LYS A 34 3.21 1.86 20.16
C LYS A 34 4.72 2.01 20.04
N PHE A 35 5.28 1.68 18.88
CA PHE A 35 6.70 1.88 18.62
C PHE A 35 7.08 3.36 18.65
N GLU A 36 6.26 4.26 18.08
CA GLU A 36 6.48 5.72 18.17
C GLU A 36 6.52 6.22 19.62
N GLU A 37 5.61 5.75 20.48
CA GLU A 37 5.61 6.09 21.91
C GLU A 37 6.87 5.59 22.60
N ILE A 38 7.26 4.33 22.42
CA ILE A 38 8.45 3.74 23.01
C ILE A 38 9.70 4.48 22.55
N PHE A 39 9.85 4.71 21.26
CA PHE A 39 11.03 5.38 20.72
C PHE A 39 11.08 6.87 21.04
N SER A 40 9.93 7.54 21.17
CA SER A 40 9.90 8.93 21.61
C SER A 40 10.44 9.09 23.02
N SER A 41 10.18 8.13 23.91
CA SER A 41 10.73 8.13 25.28
C SER A 41 12.24 7.85 25.28
N LEU A 42 12.71 6.89 24.49
CA LEU A 42 14.13 6.54 24.38
C LEU A 42 14.98 7.67 23.73
N LYS A 43 14.42 8.35 22.71
CA LYS A 43 15.11 9.47 22.03
C LYS A 43 15.26 10.72 22.89
N LYS A 44 14.38 10.95 23.88
CA LYS A 44 14.44 12.11 24.77
C LYS A 44 15.47 11.97 25.88
N ALA A 45 15.92 10.77 26.17
CA ALA A 45 16.92 10.52 27.19
C ALA A 45 18.32 10.95 26.70
N PRO A 46 19.01 11.85 27.40
CA PRO A 46 20.35 12.33 27.00
C PRO A 46 21.41 11.22 27.16
N SER A 47 21.18 10.26 28.01
CA SER A 47 21.98 9.03 28.18
C SER A 47 21.03 7.88 28.52
N LEU A 48 21.36 6.67 28.10
CA LEU A 48 20.61 5.47 28.44
C LEU A 48 21.46 4.56 29.32
N ASN A 49 20.91 4.16 30.44
CA ASN A 49 21.50 3.10 31.26
C ASN A 49 20.91 1.74 30.86
N GLU A 50 21.58 0.66 31.27
CA GLU A 50 21.20 -0.72 30.95
C GLU A 50 19.75 -1.03 31.36
N LYS A 51 19.32 -0.53 32.52
CA LYS A 51 17.94 -0.74 33.02
C LYS A 51 16.89 -0.08 32.12
N GLN A 52 17.14 1.13 31.64
CA GLN A 52 16.24 1.84 30.70
C GLN A 52 16.15 1.13 29.33
N VAL A 53 17.28 0.57 28.86
CA VAL A 53 17.31 -0.24 27.65
C VAL A 53 16.46 -1.51 27.83
N GLU A 54 16.62 -2.21 28.97
CA GLU A 54 15.81 -3.40 29.28
C GLU A 54 14.32 -3.11 29.39
N GLU A 55 13.94 -2.00 30.01
CA GLU A 55 12.54 -1.54 30.07
C GLU A 55 11.98 -1.23 28.67
N GLY A 56 12.76 -0.56 27.82
CA GLY A 56 12.41 -0.32 26.44
C GLY A 56 12.23 -1.62 25.64
N LEU A 57 13.14 -2.58 25.76
CA LEU A 57 13.04 -3.89 25.12
C LEU A 57 11.84 -4.70 25.61
N ARG A 58 11.48 -4.60 26.90
CA ARG A 58 10.26 -5.20 27.46
C ARG A 58 9.01 -4.60 26.81
N SER A 59 8.97 -3.28 26.67
CA SER A 59 7.87 -2.56 26.01
C SER A 59 7.74 -2.94 24.53
N ILE A 60 8.86 -3.06 23.80
CA ILE A 60 8.90 -3.55 22.40
C ILE A 60 8.32 -4.97 22.32
N ARG A 61 8.74 -5.87 23.20
CA ARG A 61 8.20 -7.25 23.24
C ARG A 61 6.69 -7.25 23.47
N GLN A 62 6.21 -6.44 24.39
CA GLN A 62 4.78 -6.33 24.67
C GLN A 62 4.01 -5.81 23.45
N ALA A 63 4.50 -4.75 22.80
CA ALA A 63 3.90 -4.19 21.58
C ALA A 63 3.80 -5.24 20.45
N LEU A 64 4.84 -6.07 20.27
CA LEU A 64 4.82 -7.18 19.30
C LEU A 64 3.76 -8.23 19.61
N LEU A 65 3.64 -8.64 20.88
CA LEU A 65 2.64 -9.63 21.30
C LEU A 65 1.21 -9.09 21.14
N GLU A 66 0.98 -7.81 21.46
CA GLU A 66 -0.32 -7.15 21.28
C GLU A 66 -0.67 -6.94 19.80
N ALA A 67 0.35 -6.88 18.93
CA ALA A 67 0.18 -6.88 17.47
C ALA A 67 0.05 -8.31 16.89
N ASP A 68 -0.14 -9.32 17.73
CA ASP A 68 -0.35 -10.72 17.34
C ASP A 68 0.88 -11.39 16.69
N VAL A 69 2.10 -10.92 17.05
CA VAL A 69 3.35 -11.62 16.71
C VAL A 69 3.48 -12.85 17.60
N ALA A 70 3.83 -14.01 17.03
CA ALA A 70 4.02 -15.25 17.77
C ALA A 70 5.09 -15.10 18.87
N LEU A 71 4.81 -15.63 20.05
CA LEU A 71 5.70 -15.53 21.22
C LEU A 71 7.16 -15.96 20.93
N PRO A 72 7.43 -17.09 20.22
CA PRO A 72 8.80 -17.48 19.88
C PRO A 72 9.52 -16.44 19.03
N VAL A 73 8.78 -15.78 18.12
CA VAL A 73 9.31 -14.75 17.21
C VAL A 73 9.67 -13.49 17.99
N ALA A 74 8.73 -12.99 18.80
CA ALA A 74 8.97 -11.82 19.65
C ALA A 74 10.15 -12.07 20.62
N LYS A 75 10.24 -13.28 21.21
CA LYS A 75 11.35 -13.67 22.11
C LYS A 75 12.68 -13.64 21.35
N LYS A 76 12.76 -14.28 20.19
CA LYS A 76 13.98 -14.35 19.37
C LYS A 76 14.46 -12.96 18.93
N LEU A 77 13.53 -12.09 18.52
CA LEU A 77 13.85 -10.71 18.14
C LEU A 77 14.50 -9.96 19.31
N ILE A 78 13.93 -10.04 20.51
CA ILE A 78 14.50 -9.38 21.69
C ILE A 78 15.85 -9.98 22.11
N GLU A 79 16.01 -11.31 22.01
CA GLU A 79 17.29 -11.97 22.26
C GLU A 79 18.40 -11.51 21.31
N ASN A 80 18.06 -11.24 20.05
CA ASN A 80 19.03 -10.73 19.06
C ASN A 80 19.36 -9.25 19.30
N ILE A 81 18.37 -8.43 19.70
CA ILE A 81 18.54 -6.99 19.93
C ILE A 81 19.31 -6.72 21.23
N LYS A 82 19.02 -7.47 22.32
CA LYS A 82 19.55 -7.20 23.66
C LYS A 82 21.09 -7.05 23.70
N PRO A 83 21.91 -7.98 23.19
CA PRO A 83 23.36 -7.85 23.24
C PRO A 83 23.89 -6.65 22.43
N LYS A 84 23.22 -6.30 21.33
CA LYS A 84 23.58 -5.16 20.49
C LYS A 84 23.21 -3.83 21.16
N ALA A 85 22.08 -3.79 21.87
CA ALA A 85 21.56 -2.59 22.53
C ALA A 85 22.25 -2.25 23.87
N ILE A 86 22.85 -3.24 24.55
CA ILE A 86 23.56 -3.05 25.84
C ILE A 86 25.08 -2.82 25.62
N GLY A 87 25.57 -2.88 24.37
CA GLY A 87 26.99 -2.70 24.03
C GLY A 87 27.53 -1.34 24.47
N GLN A 88 28.80 -1.30 24.90
CA GLN A 88 29.47 -0.08 25.41
C GLN A 88 29.43 1.09 24.41
N GLU A 89 29.41 0.81 23.12
CA GLU A 89 29.33 1.84 22.07
C GLU A 89 28.03 2.65 22.14
N ILE A 90 26.91 2.00 22.49
CA ILE A 90 25.59 2.65 22.57
C ILE A 90 25.47 3.47 23.85
N VAL A 91 25.92 2.92 24.97
CA VAL A 91 25.87 3.59 26.27
C VAL A 91 26.72 4.89 26.26
N ARG A 92 27.80 4.90 25.47
CA ARG A 92 28.71 6.06 25.33
C ARG A 92 28.36 6.98 24.16
N SER A 93 27.35 6.65 23.36
CA SER A 93 26.94 7.44 22.20
C SER A 93 26.27 8.75 22.61
N THR A 94 26.43 9.79 21.81
CA THR A 94 25.67 11.05 21.93
C THR A 94 24.21 10.93 21.50
N THR A 95 23.85 9.84 20.80
CA THR A 95 22.48 9.58 20.32
C THR A 95 22.05 8.11 20.55
N PRO A 96 22.07 7.63 21.81
CA PRO A 96 21.85 6.21 22.10
C PRO A 96 20.44 5.72 21.68
N GLY A 97 19.41 6.56 21.84
CA GLY A 97 18.06 6.22 21.44
C GLY A 97 17.90 6.01 19.92
N GLN A 98 18.62 6.77 19.08
CA GLN A 98 18.61 6.58 17.62
C GLN A 98 19.32 5.28 17.22
N MET A 99 20.41 4.92 17.91
CA MET A 99 21.11 3.66 17.66
C MET A 99 20.25 2.45 17.99
N ILE A 100 19.47 2.49 19.08
CA ILE A 100 18.52 1.42 19.41
C ILE A 100 17.45 1.28 18.33
N VAL A 101 16.89 2.40 17.85
CA VAL A 101 15.91 2.36 16.74
C VAL A 101 16.51 1.70 15.50
N LYS A 102 17.76 2.04 15.17
CA LYS A 102 18.46 1.40 14.03
C LYS A 102 18.64 -0.11 14.23
N ILE A 103 19.06 -0.54 15.42
CA ILE A 103 19.22 -1.98 15.71
C ILE A 103 17.88 -2.71 15.58
N VAL A 104 16.79 -2.14 16.11
CA VAL A 104 15.45 -2.72 15.98
C VAL A 104 15.03 -2.78 14.51
N TYR A 105 15.32 -1.75 13.73
CA TYR A 105 15.05 -1.73 12.29
C TYR A 105 15.81 -2.85 11.56
N ASP A 106 17.12 -2.94 11.76
CA ASP A 106 17.97 -3.94 11.09
C ASP A 106 17.49 -5.37 11.42
N GLU A 107 17.15 -5.65 12.68
CA GLU A 107 16.62 -6.94 13.09
C GLU A 107 15.23 -7.24 12.52
N LEU A 108 14.36 -6.23 12.43
CA LEU A 108 13.04 -6.39 11.79
C LEU A 108 13.17 -6.69 10.29
N VAL A 109 14.05 -5.98 9.58
CA VAL A 109 14.31 -6.23 8.15
C VAL A 109 14.83 -7.66 7.96
N GLN A 110 15.80 -8.09 8.77
CA GLN A 110 16.33 -9.45 8.71
C GLN A 110 15.23 -10.50 8.97
N LEU A 111 14.36 -10.25 9.92
CA LEU A 111 13.25 -11.14 10.27
C LEU A 111 12.19 -11.21 9.17
N LEU A 112 11.93 -10.10 8.46
CA LEU A 112 11.02 -10.02 7.33
C LEU A 112 11.63 -10.57 6.03
N GLY A 113 12.97 -10.66 5.91
CA GLY A 113 13.64 -11.33 4.79
C GLY A 113 14.65 -10.52 4.02
N ASP A 114 15.43 -9.63 4.63
CA ASP A 114 16.55 -8.82 4.08
C ASP A 114 16.26 -8.08 2.76
N LYS A 115 15.79 -8.79 1.74
CA LYS A 115 15.54 -8.25 0.39
C LYS A 115 14.19 -8.73 -0.14
N LYS A 116 13.65 -7.97 -1.12
CA LYS A 116 12.47 -8.42 -1.89
C LYS A 116 12.77 -9.79 -2.53
N SER A 117 11.79 -10.66 -2.49
CA SER A 117 11.89 -11.97 -3.16
C SER A 117 11.12 -11.91 -4.48
N GLU A 118 11.80 -12.09 -5.59
CA GLU A 118 11.22 -12.07 -6.92
C GLU A 118 10.59 -13.41 -7.29
N LEU A 119 9.68 -13.40 -8.28
CA LEU A 119 9.16 -14.61 -8.86
C LEU A 119 10.22 -15.29 -9.72
N ASN A 120 10.30 -16.61 -9.62
CA ASN A 120 11.16 -17.40 -10.51
C ASN A 120 10.41 -17.65 -11.82
N LEU A 121 10.61 -16.76 -12.77
CA LEU A 121 10.05 -16.85 -14.12
C LEU A 121 11.07 -17.34 -15.16
N ASN A 122 12.25 -17.80 -14.72
CA ASN A 122 13.35 -18.24 -15.57
C ASN A 122 13.21 -19.70 -16.03
N ALA A 123 12.02 -20.06 -16.53
CA ALA A 123 11.77 -21.37 -17.10
C ALA A 123 11.26 -21.23 -18.55
N VAL A 124 11.28 -22.32 -19.29
CA VAL A 124 10.72 -22.35 -20.66
C VAL A 124 9.23 -22.08 -20.59
N PRO A 125 8.69 -21.07 -21.31
CA PRO A 125 7.26 -20.83 -21.36
C PRO A 125 6.47 -22.00 -21.92
N PRO A 126 5.25 -22.23 -21.43
CA PRO A 126 4.54 -21.49 -20.41
C PRO A 126 4.98 -21.84 -18.98
N VAL A 127 5.32 -20.81 -18.17
CA VAL A 127 5.73 -20.98 -16.78
C VAL A 127 4.50 -21.19 -15.89
N SER A 128 4.46 -22.25 -15.11
CA SER A 128 3.33 -22.60 -14.24
C SER A 128 3.50 -21.99 -12.84
N ILE A 129 2.47 -21.30 -12.35
CA ILE A 129 2.34 -20.78 -11.00
C ILE A 129 1.11 -21.42 -10.35
N LEU A 130 1.29 -22.09 -9.21
CA LEU A 130 0.23 -22.75 -8.47
C LEU A 130 -0.14 -21.94 -7.23
N LEU A 131 -1.40 -21.47 -7.14
CA LEU A 131 -1.93 -20.79 -5.97
C LEU A 131 -2.62 -21.79 -5.05
N VAL A 132 -2.17 -21.86 -3.79
CA VAL A 132 -2.73 -22.75 -2.77
C VAL A 132 -3.20 -21.94 -1.55
N GLY A 133 -4.09 -22.50 -0.74
CA GLY A 133 -4.58 -21.85 0.48
C GLY A 133 -6.02 -22.23 0.82
N LEU A 134 -6.50 -21.77 1.98
CA LEU A 134 -7.85 -22.08 2.44
C LEU A 134 -8.94 -21.37 1.62
N GLN A 135 -10.17 -21.82 1.80
CA GLN A 135 -11.36 -21.16 1.25
C GLN A 135 -11.49 -19.73 1.81
N GLY A 136 -11.82 -18.79 0.94
CA GLY A 136 -11.98 -17.38 1.34
C GLY A 136 -10.67 -16.61 1.56
N SER A 137 -9.50 -17.22 1.38
CA SER A 137 -8.21 -16.52 1.46
C SER A 137 -7.93 -15.56 0.30
N GLY A 138 -8.78 -15.52 -0.73
CA GLY A 138 -8.65 -14.60 -1.86
C GLY A 138 -7.85 -15.15 -3.05
N LYS A 139 -7.68 -16.47 -3.19
CA LYS A 139 -6.92 -17.09 -4.31
C LYS A 139 -7.40 -16.65 -5.69
N THR A 140 -8.69 -16.77 -5.96
CA THR A 140 -9.28 -16.42 -7.27
C THR A 140 -9.04 -14.96 -7.64
N THR A 141 -9.25 -14.05 -6.70
CA THR A 141 -8.96 -12.62 -6.91
C THR A 141 -7.46 -12.36 -7.07
N THR A 142 -6.64 -13.07 -6.29
CA THR A 142 -5.18 -12.98 -6.37
C THR A 142 -4.65 -13.50 -7.71
N ALA A 143 -5.25 -14.53 -8.29
CA ALA A 143 -4.89 -15.03 -9.62
C ALA A 143 -5.02 -13.92 -10.68
N ALA A 144 -6.13 -13.19 -10.68
CA ALA A 144 -6.34 -12.07 -11.60
C ALA A 144 -5.41 -10.89 -11.32
N LYS A 145 -5.19 -10.54 -10.05
CA LYS A 145 -4.24 -9.48 -9.64
C LYS A 145 -2.81 -9.79 -10.07
N LEU A 146 -2.37 -11.02 -9.86
CA LEU A 146 -1.04 -11.48 -10.25
C LEU A 146 -0.86 -11.45 -11.76
N ALA A 147 -1.87 -11.88 -12.54
CA ALA A 147 -1.84 -11.82 -13.99
C ALA A 147 -1.70 -10.39 -14.51
N GLN A 148 -2.49 -9.45 -13.97
CA GLN A 148 -2.39 -8.03 -14.33
C GLN A 148 -1.03 -7.43 -13.95
N TYR A 149 -0.51 -7.78 -12.76
CA TYR A 149 0.83 -7.37 -12.34
C TYR A 149 1.91 -7.85 -13.31
N LEU A 150 1.86 -9.13 -13.73
CA LEU A 150 2.82 -9.73 -14.66
C LEU A 150 2.74 -9.10 -16.06
N GLU A 151 1.55 -8.77 -16.53
CA GLU A 151 1.37 -8.08 -17.81
C GLU A 151 1.93 -6.66 -17.74
N LYS A 152 1.59 -5.90 -16.70
CA LYS A 152 2.02 -4.50 -16.54
C LYS A 152 3.53 -4.38 -16.35
N ASN A 153 4.12 -5.16 -15.46
CA ASN A 153 5.51 -4.99 -15.04
C ASN A 153 6.50 -5.87 -15.81
N ASN A 154 6.10 -7.08 -16.17
CA ASN A 154 6.99 -8.05 -16.84
C ASN A 154 6.67 -8.22 -18.33
N LYS A 155 5.58 -7.59 -18.84
CA LYS A 155 5.10 -7.75 -20.21
C LYS A 155 4.81 -9.21 -20.59
N LYS A 156 4.35 -10.02 -19.61
CA LYS A 156 4.08 -11.44 -19.75
C LYS A 156 2.58 -11.70 -19.84
N LYS A 157 2.15 -12.40 -20.89
CA LYS A 157 0.76 -12.82 -21.07
C LYS A 157 0.45 -14.02 -20.19
N SER A 158 -0.63 -13.95 -19.42
CA SER A 158 -1.04 -15.00 -18.50
C SER A 158 -2.33 -15.67 -18.94
N LEU A 159 -2.41 -16.99 -18.76
CA LEU A 159 -3.63 -17.79 -18.85
C LEU A 159 -4.10 -18.12 -17.43
N LEU A 160 -5.32 -17.72 -17.08
CA LEU A 160 -5.95 -18.09 -15.81
C LEU A 160 -6.67 -19.44 -15.94
N VAL A 161 -6.47 -20.31 -14.95
CA VAL A 161 -7.04 -21.65 -14.91
C VAL A 161 -7.64 -21.92 -13.54
N SER A 162 -8.94 -22.16 -13.47
CA SER A 162 -9.57 -22.62 -12.23
C SER A 162 -9.58 -24.14 -12.15
N LEU A 163 -9.01 -24.67 -11.08
CA LEU A 163 -9.05 -26.10 -10.71
C LEU A 163 -10.12 -26.37 -9.63
N ASP A 164 -10.89 -25.36 -9.23
CA ASP A 164 -11.95 -25.49 -8.22
C ASP A 164 -13.24 -26.00 -8.85
N ILE A 165 -13.38 -27.30 -8.88
CA ILE A 165 -14.56 -28.02 -9.40
C ILE A 165 -15.62 -28.28 -8.31
N TYR A 166 -15.27 -28.04 -7.03
CA TYR A 166 -16.13 -28.38 -5.89
C TYR A 166 -17.13 -27.29 -5.54
N ARG A 167 -16.84 -26.05 -5.88
CA ARG A 167 -17.75 -24.93 -5.63
C ARG A 167 -18.50 -24.57 -6.91
N PRO A 168 -19.84 -24.59 -6.86
CA PRO A 168 -20.63 -24.07 -7.96
C PRO A 168 -20.17 -22.65 -8.33
N ALA A 169 -20.07 -22.39 -9.62
CA ALA A 169 -19.65 -21.09 -10.16
C ALA A 169 -18.20 -20.60 -9.83
N ALA A 170 -17.33 -21.38 -9.20
CA ALA A 170 -15.95 -20.96 -8.96
C ALA A 170 -15.16 -20.71 -10.25
N GLN A 171 -15.31 -21.64 -11.22
CA GLN A 171 -14.71 -21.49 -12.54
C GLN A 171 -15.30 -20.30 -13.31
N GLU A 172 -16.62 -20.09 -13.22
CA GLU A 172 -17.30 -18.96 -13.85
C GLU A 172 -16.87 -17.62 -13.22
N GLN A 173 -16.67 -17.59 -11.90
CA GLN A 173 -16.12 -16.41 -11.19
C GLN A 173 -14.76 -16.00 -11.73
N LEU A 174 -13.83 -16.95 -11.92
CA LEU A 174 -12.51 -16.67 -12.48
C LEU A 174 -12.62 -16.19 -13.93
N LYS A 175 -13.50 -16.78 -14.72
CA LYS A 175 -13.78 -16.39 -16.11
C LYS A 175 -14.28 -14.94 -16.18
N ILE A 176 -15.28 -14.57 -15.37
CA ILE A 176 -15.82 -13.20 -15.30
C ILE A 176 -14.71 -12.20 -14.92
N LEU A 177 -13.87 -12.54 -13.93
CA LEU A 177 -12.73 -11.70 -13.55
C LEU A 177 -11.74 -11.52 -14.70
N GLY A 178 -11.46 -12.58 -15.45
CA GLY A 178 -10.60 -12.53 -16.63
C GLY A 178 -11.18 -11.64 -17.72
N GLU A 179 -12.47 -11.80 -18.07
CA GLU A 179 -13.16 -10.99 -19.06
C GLU A 179 -13.19 -9.51 -18.70
N GLN A 180 -13.50 -9.18 -17.43
CA GLN A 180 -13.52 -7.81 -16.94
C GLN A 180 -12.17 -7.09 -17.03
N ASN A 181 -11.07 -7.85 -16.99
CA ASN A 181 -9.71 -7.32 -16.98
C ASN A 181 -8.91 -7.66 -18.24
N SER A 182 -9.56 -8.17 -19.28
CA SER A 182 -8.94 -8.56 -20.56
C SER A 182 -7.81 -9.59 -20.40
N ILE A 183 -7.92 -10.47 -19.40
CA ILE A 183 -6.99 -11.57 -19.15
C ILE A 183 -7.58 -12.87 -19.71
N GLN A 184 -6.77 -13.64 -20.42
CA GLN A 184 -7.21 -14.91 -20.97
C GLN A 184 -7.55 -15.93 -19.88
N THR A 185 -8.65 -16.66 -20.04
CA THR A 185 -9.06 -17.74 -19.15
C THR A 185 -9.24 -19.04 -19.93
N LEU A 186 -8.93 -20.16 -19.30
CA LEU A 186 -9.17 -21.48 -19.90
C LEU A 186 -10.67 -21.73 -20.02
N PRO A 187 -11.21 -22.09 -21.21
CA PRO A 187 -12.62 -22.41 -21.37
C PRO A 187 -13.06 -23.54 -20.44
N ILE A 188 -14.22 -23.37 -19.83
CA ILE A 188 -14.79 -24.35 -18.90
C ILE A 188 -15.32 -25.55 -19.66
N VAL A 189 -14.88 -26.74 -19.27
CA VAL A 189 -15.42 -28.02 -19.73
C VAL A 189 -15.95 -28.75 -18.51
N LYS A 190 -17.22 -29.15 -18.54
CA LYS A 190 -17.89 -29.85 -17.44
C LYS A 190 -17.30 -31.23 -17.20
N ASP A 191 -17.42 -31.71 -15.98
CA ASP A 191 -17.08 -33.09 -15.56
C ASP A 191 -15.60 -33.48 -15.73
N GLN A 192 -14.69 -32.49 -15.79
CA GLN A 192 -13.26 -32.74 -15.78
C GLN A 192 -12.70 -32.74 -14.36
N LEU A 193 -11.77 -33.64 -14.09
CA LEU A 193 -11.00 -33.67 -12.85
C LEU A 193 -9.92 -32.55 -12.84
N PRO A 194 -9.45 -32.07 -11.67
CA PRO A 194 -8.43 -31.01 -11.60
C PRO A 194 -7.17 -31.33 -12.40
N ASN A 195 -6.70 -32.59 -12.40
CA ASN A 195 -5.52 -33.00 -13.18
C ASN A 195 -5.75 -32.98 -14.70
N ASP A 196 -6.96 -33.30 -15.17
CA ASP A 196 -7.29 -33.24 -16.60
C ASP A 196 -7.37 -31.79 -17.07
N ILE A 197 -7.94 -30.89 -16.24
CA ILE A 197 -7.95 -29.45 -16.49
C ILE A 197 -6.50 -28.92 -16.54
N ALA A 198 -5.65 -29.35 -15.63
CA ALA A 198 -4.24 -28.96 -15.55
C ALA A 198 -3.46 -29.35 -16.82
N ARG A 199 -3.61 -30.59 -17.28
CA ARG A 199 -2.99 -31.08 -18.54
C ARG A 199 -3.50 -30.32 -19.76
N ARG A 200 -4.83 -30.12 -19.87
CA ARG A 200 -5.44 -29.34 -20.96
C ARG A 200 -4.93 -27.90 -20.97
N ALA A 201 -4.72 -27.28 -19.78
CA ALA A 201 -4.20 -25.93 -19.64
C ALA A 201 -2.78 -25.77 -20.21
N LEU A 202 -1.91 -26.75 -19.99
CA LEU A 202 -0.55 -26.74 -20.55
C LEU A 202 -0.57 -26.72 -22.08
N GLY A 203 -1.40 -27.56 -22.70
CA GLY A 203 -1.56 -27.54 -24.15
C GLY A 203 -2.20 -26.27 -24.69
N ALA A 204 -3.24 -25.76 -24.01
CA ALA A 204 -3.92 -24.52 -24.40
C ALA A 204 -3.02 -23.30 -24.32
N ALA A 205 -2.20 -23.19 -23.26
CA ALA A 205 -1.25 -22.08 -23.08
C ALA A 205 -0.19 -22.06 -24.19
N SER A 206 0.34 -23.22 -24.56
CA SER A 206 1.31 -23.34 -25.67
C SER A 206 0.68 -22.89 -27.00
N LEU A 207 -0.57 -23.25 -27.26
CA LEU A 207 -1.29 -22.88 -28.49
C LEU A 207 -1.66 -21.38 -28.51
N SER A 208 -2.01 -20.81 -27.37
CA SER A 208 -2.38 -19.38 -27.27
C SER A 208 -1.18 -18.42 -27.18
N GLY A 209 0.03 -18.96 -27.07
CA GLY A 209 1.24 -18.15 -26.88
C GLY A 209 1.27 -17.44 -25.53
N SER A 210 0.68 -18.04 -24.49
CA SER A 210 0.74 -17.52 -23.14
C SER A 210 2.11 -17.82 -22.52
N ASP A 211 2.71 -16.79 -21.90
CA ASP A 211 4.01 -16.95 -21.24
C ASP A 211 3.89 -17.65 -19.87
N ILE A 212 2.76 -17.45 -19.20
CA ILE A 212 2.53 -17.88 -17.81
C ILE A 212 1.15 -18.53 -17.69
N ILE A 213 1.05 -19.56 -16.86
CA ILE A 213 -0.24 -20.13 -16.45
C ILE A 213 -0.37 -19.95 -14.95
N ILE A 214 -1.49 -19.39 -14.51
CA ILE A 214 -1.81 -19.23 -13.09
C ILE A 214 -2.97 -20.18 -12.75
N PHE A 215 -2.68 -21.16 -11.91
CA PHE A 215 -3.63 -22.15 -11.46
C PHE A 215 -4.25 -21.74 -10.13
N ASP A 216 -5.57 -21.50 -10.13
CA ASP A 216 -6.38 -21.25 -8.93
C ASP A 216 -6.93 -22.57 -8.42
N THR A 217 -6.38 -23.09 -7.29
CA THR A 217 -6.82 -24.36 -6.71
C THR A 217 -8.08 -24.21 -5.88
N ALA A 218 -8.80 -25.30 -5.68
CA ALA A 218 -9.87 -25.38 -4.71
C ALA A 218 -9.35 -25.01 -3.30
N GLY A 219 -10.17 -24.32 -2.52
CA GLY A 219 -9.90 -24.07 -1.11
C GLY A 219 -10.92 -24.83 -0.26
N ARG A 220 -10.48 -25.41 0.85
CA ARG A 220 -11.36 -25.94 1.87
C ARG A 220 -11.36 -25.05 3.11
N THR A 221 -12.36 -25.19 3.95
CA THR A 221 -12.51 -24.40 5.18
C THR A 221 -11.42 -24.69 6.21
N GLN A 222 -10.88 -25.90 6.16
CA GLN A 222 -9.79 -26.36 7.02
C GLN A 222 -8.85 -27.29 6.24
N ILE A 223 -7.65 -27.48 6.77
CA ILE A 223 -6.65 -28.36 6.19
C ILE A 223 -7.07 -29.80 6.47
N ASP A 224 -7.19 -30.61 5.43
CA ASP A 224 -7.43 -32.04 5.52
C ASP A 224 -6.45 -32.83 4.61
N LEU A 225 -6.35 -34.14 4.87
CA LEU A 225 -5.44 -35.03 4.13
C LEU A 225 -5.80 -35.13 2.63
N SER A 226 -7.08 -35.08 2.31
CA SER A 226 -7.58 -35.14 0.93
C SER A 226 -7.12 -33.91 0.12
N MET A 227 -7.28 -32.71 0.69
CA MET A 227 -6.81 -31.49 0.07
C MET A 227 -5.29 -31.51 -0.15
N MET A 228 -4.53 -31.94 0.86
CA MET A 228 -3.07 -32.00 0.74
C MET A 228 -2.59 -33.03 -0.28
N SER A 229 -3.30 -34.16 -0.41
CA SER A 229 -3.03 -35.15 -1.45
C SER A 229 -3.28 -34.59 -2.85
N GLU A 230 -4.42 -33.95 -3.07
CA GLU A 230 -4.76 -33.29 -4.34
C GLU A 230 -3.71 -32.25 -4.76
N ILE A 231 -3.30 -31.39 -3.83
CA ILE A 231 -2.28 -30.38 -4.12
C ILE A 231 -0.93 -31.01 -4.44
N LYS A 232 -0.52 -32.09 -3.77
CA LYS A 232 0.71 -32.82 -4.09
C LYS A 232 0.65 -33.45 -5.49
N GLU A 233 -0.47 -34.02 -5.86
CA GLU A 233 -0.69 -34.62 -7.18
C GLU A 233 -0.65 -33.54 -8.27
N LEU A 234 -1.34 -32.41 -8.08
CA LEU A 234 -1.28 -31.27 -8.98
C LEU A 234 0.14 -30.71 -9.12
N LYS A 235 0.88 -30.60 -8.00
CA LYS A 235 2.29 -30.17 -8.03
C LYS A 235 3.16 -31.13 -8.87
N SER A 236 2.96 -32.44 -8.71
CA SER A 236 3.71 -33.44 -9.50
C SER A 236 3.38 -33.40 -10.99
N THR A 237 2.11 -33.15 -11.34
CA THR A 237 1.64 -33.07 -12.73
C THR A 237 2.12 -31.78 -13.41
N LEU A 238 2.07 -30.64 -12.71
CA LEU A 238 2.34 -29.31 -13.26
C LEU A 238 3.81 -28.92 -13.18
N THR A 239 4.59 -29.53 -12.29
CA THR A 239 5.99 -29.11 -11.97
C THR A 239 6.15 -27.59 -11.93
N PRO A 240 5.36 -26.88 -11.10
CA PRO A 240 5.27 -25.43 -11.16
C PRO A 240 6.60 -24.78 -10.72
N SER A 241 6.98 -23.70 -11.39
CA SER A 241 8.13 -22.87 -10.98
C SER A 241 7.86 -22.15 -9.66
N GLU A 242 6.59 -21.85 -9.36
CA GLU A 242 6.16 -21.19 -8.14
C GLU A 242 4.94 -21.91 -7.53
N VAL A 243 5.03 -22.18 -6.23
CA VAL A 243 3.90 -22.62 -5.39
C VAL A 243 3.67 -21.54 -4.34
N MET A 244 2.62 -20.74 -4.54
CA MET A 244 2.35 -19.55 -3.74
C MET A 244 1.19 -19.82 -2.77
N LEU A 245 1.47 -19.69 -1.46
CA LEU A 245 0.42 -19.72 -0.46
C LEU A 245 -0.30 -18.37 -0.41
N VAL A 246 -1.60 -18.36 -0.65
CA VAL A 246 -2.46 -17.19 -0.44
C VAL A 246 -3.07 -17.28 0.95
N ALA A 247 -2.65 -16.38 1.83
CA ALA A 247 -3.03 -16.34 3.23
C ALA A 247 -3.73 -15.02 3.58
N ASP A 248 -4.80 -15.11 4.38
CA ASP A 248 -5.53 -13.95 4.88
C ASP A 248 -4.82 -13.37 6.10
N SER A 249 -4.40 -12.11 6.04
CA SER A 249 -3.69 -11.43 7.13
C SER A 249 -4.55 -11.22 8.38
N LEU A 250 -5.88 -11.20 8.23
CA LEU A 250 -6.82 -11.00 9.34
C LEU A 250 -6.93 -12.22 10.26
N THR A 251 -6.51 -13.40 9.81
CA THR A 251 -6.59 -14.63 10.60
C THR A 251 -5.49 -14.78 11.66
N GLY A 252 -4.57 -13.82 11.76
CA GLY A 252 -3.57 -13.77 12.83
C GLY A 252 -2.71 -15.03 12.92
N GLN A 253 -2.59 -15.60 14.12
CA GLN A 253 -1.79 -16.81 14.38
C GLN A 253 -2.30 -18.06 13.66
N VAL A 254 -3.58 -18.12 13.30
CA VAL A 254 -4.13 -19.23 12.51
C VAL A 254 -3.45 -19.28 11.13
N ALA A 255 -3.18 -18.13 10.51
CA ALA A 255 -2.45 -18.09 9.24
C ALA A 255 -1.03 -18.67 9.35
N VAL A 256 -0.36 -18.49 10.48
CA VAL A 256 0.98 -19.08 10.73
C VAL A 256 0.92 -20.60 10.76
N ASN A 257 -0.08 -21.16 11.44
CA ASN A 257 -0.30 -22.61 11.51
C ASN A 257 -0.60 -23.17 10.10
N ILE A 258 -1.48 -22.48 9.34
CA ILE A 258 -1.81 -22.84 7.96
C ILE A 258 -0.53 -22.86 7.10
N ALA A 259 0.27 -21.81 7.15
CA ALA A 259 1.51 -21.73 6.38
C ALA A 259 2.49 -22.85 6.73
N THR A 260 2.56 -23.24 8.01
CA THR A 260 3.40 -24.34 8.48
C THR A 260 2.96 -25.68 7.93
N GLU A 261 1.65 -25.97 7.95
CA GLU A 261 1.10 -27.23 7.42
C GLU A 261 1.24 -27.32 5.90
N PHE A 262 0.97 -26.23 5.17
CA PHE A 262 1.20 -26.19 3.72
C PHE A 262 2.68 -26.39 3.38
N LYS A 263 3.61 -25.77 4.14
CA LYS A 263 5.05 -25.98 3.94
C LYS A 263 5.47 -27.43 4.13
N LYS A 264 4.92 -28.13 5.12
CA LYS A 264 5.20 -29.57 5.34
C LYS A 264 4.67 -30.45 4.21
N ALA A 265 3.55 -30.04 3.58
CA ALA A 265 2.90 -30.83 2.56
C ALA A 265 3.49 -30.58 1.16
N VAL A 266 3.79 -29.33 0.83
CA VAL A 266 4.33 -28.90 -0.47
C VAL A 266 5.44 -27.87 -0.26
N ASP A 267 6.47 -27.89 -1.13
CA ASP A 267 7.55 -26.89 -1.04
C ASP A 267 7.03 -25.54 -1.54
N LEU A 268 6.61 -24.71 -0.61
CA LEU A 268 6.17 -23.35 -0.91
C LEU A 268 7.37 -22.50 -1.35
N THR A 269 7.21 -21.75 -2.42
CA THR A 269 8.21 -20.81 -2.93
C THR A 269 7.97 -19.36 -2.50
N GLY A 270 6.73 -19.07 -2.06
CA GLY A 270 6.35 -17.74 -1.62
C GLY A 270 4.99 -17.69 -0.93
N ILE A 271 4.74 -16.57 -0.28
CA ILE A 271 3.47 -16.25 0.38
C ILE A 271 2.92 -14.96 -0.23
N ILE A 272 1.62 -14.94 -0.45
CA ILE A 272 0.85 -13.73 -0.79
C ILE A 272 -0.09 -13.44 0.37
N LEU A 273 0.02 -12.27 0.97
CA LEU A 273 -0.89 -11.84 2.03
C LEU A 273 -2.03 -11.03 1.44
N THR A 274 -3.26 -11.40 1.78
CA THR A 274 -4.47 -10.68 1.34
C THR A 274 -5.09 -9.90 2.50
N ARG A 275 -6.02 -8.98 2.17
CA ARG A 275 -6.75 -8.15 3.15
C ARG A 275 -5.83 -7.35 4.08
N VAL A 276 -4.71 -6.91 3.57
CA VAL A 276 -3.72 -6.11 4.32
C VAL A 276 -4.26 -4.70 4.64
N ASP A 277 -5.31 -4.27 3.94
CA ASP A 277 -6.09 -3.05 4.15
C ASP A 277 -7.09 -3.14 5.32
N GLY A 278 -7.32 -4.32 5.86
CA GLY A 278 -8.17 -4.53 7.02
C GLY A 278 -7.49 -4.17 8.35
N ASP A 279 -8.26 -4.24 9.43
CA ASP A 279 -7.80 -3.91 10.80
C ASP A 279 -6.93 -5.03 11.42
N GLY A 280 -6.18 -5.76 10.60
CA GLY A 280 -5.24 -6.78 11.04
C GLY A 280 -4.13 -6.19 11.90
N ARG A 281 -3.60 -7.01 12.84
CA ARG A 281 -2.54 -6.56 13.76
C ARG A 281 -1.13 -6.65 13.18
N GLY A 282 -0.98 -7.12 11.93
CA GLY A 282 0.30 -7.20 11.20
C GLY A 282 1.28 -8.27 11.67
N GLY A 283 1.14 -8.80 12.88
CA GLY A 283 2.06 -9.78 13.43
C GLY A 283 2.08 -11.13 12.72
N ALA A 284 1.00 -11.49 12.03
CA ALA A 284 0.93 -12.69 11.22
C ALA A 284 1.99 -12.71 10.11
N ALA A 285 2.23 -11.58 9.42
CA ALA A 285 3.23 -11.46 8.37
C ALA A 285 4.64 -11.78 8.89
N VAL A 286 5.01 -11.13 10.00
CA VAL A 286 6.30 -11.33 10.67
C VAL A 286 6.46 -12.79 11.10
N SER A 287 5.41 -13.34 11.70
CA SER A 287 5.42 -14.71 12.26
C SER A 287 5.46 -15.78 11.18
N MET A 288 4.73 -15.62 10.08
CA MET A 288 4.73 -16.57 8.96
C MET A 288 6.12 -16.73 8.34
N LYS A 289 6.77 -15.61 8.00
CA LYS A 289 8.12 -15.64 7.44
C LYS A 289 9.10 -16.29 8.37
N PHE A 290 9.11 -15.93 9.66
CA PHE A 290 10.02 -16.50 10.64
C PHE A 290 9.78 -18.01 10.84
N THR A 291 8.53 -18.44 11.01
CA THR A 291 8.21 -19.85 11.32
C THR A 291 8.40 -20.76 10.13
N THR A 292 8.05 -20.29 8.92
CA THR A 292 8.15 -21.11 7.73
C THR A 292 9.47 -20.96 6.96
N GLY A 293 10.17 -19.85 7.12
CA GLY A 293 11.31 -19.49 6.27
C GLY A 293 10.92 -19.14 4.83
N VAL A 294 9.63 -19.27 4.45
CA VAL A 294 9.13 -18.95 3.11
C VAL A 294 8.99 -17.44 2.94
N PRO A 295 9.51 -16.84 1.87
CA PRO A 295 9.42 -15.39 1.68
C PRO A 295 8.00 -14.94 1.38
N ILE A 296 7.61 -13.77 1.92
CA ILE A 296 6.43 -13.05 1.45
C ILE A 296 6.84 -12.33 0.18
N LYS A 297 6.08 -12.51 -0.91
CA LYS A 297 6.38 -11.90 -2.22
C LYS A 297 5.45 -10.75 -2.56
N PHE A 298 4.16 -10.86 -2.18
CA PHE A 298 3.14 -9.87 -2.54
C PHE A 298 2.17 -9.60 -1.41
N LEU A 299 1.53 -8.42 -1.50
CA LEU A 299 0.47 -7.94 -0.63
C LEU A 299 -0.77 -7.58 -1.45
N GLY A 300 -1.93 -8.09 -1.08
CA GLY A 300 -3.23 -7.63 -1.57
C GLY A 300 -3.79 -6.55 -0.64
N VAL A 301 -3.70 -5.30 -1.08
CA VAL A 301 -3.97 -4.11 -0.27
C VAL A 301 -5.35 -3.49 -0.53
N GLY A 302 -6.32 -4.29 -0.96
CA GLY A 302 -7.69 -3.85 -1.23
C GLY A 302 -8.41 -4.76 -2.22
N GLU A 303 -9.66 -4.47 -2.52
CA GLU A 303 -10.50 -5.32 -3.37
C GLU A 303 -10.19 -5.17 -4.86
N LYS A 304 -9.85 -3.97 -5.32
CA LYS A 304 -9.59 -3.68 -6.73
C LYS A 304 -8.40 -4.47 -7.24
N ILE A 305 -8.40 -4.73 -8.55
CA ILE A 305 -7.39 -5.58 -9.18
C ILE A 305 -6.00 -4.93 -9.18
N GLU A 306 -5.92 -3.61 -9.26
CA GLU A 306 -4.68 -2.84 -9.15
C GLU A 306 -4.11 -2.77 -7.73
N ASN A 307 -4.90 -3.15 -6.70
CA ASN A 307 -4.48 -3.15 -5.31
C ASN A 307 -3.63 -4.40 -5.00
N PHE A 308 -2.45 -4.46 -5.61
CA PHE A 308 -1.51 -5.56 -5.48
C PHE A 308 -0.08 -5.02 -5.49
N GLU A 309 0.65 -5.21 -4.41
CA GLU A 309 1.98 -4.61 -4.19
C GLU A 309 3.03 -5.71 -3.95
N VAL A 310 4.27 -5.45 -4.38
CA VAL A 310 5.42 -6.29 -4.04
C VAL A 310 5.76 -6.08 -2.57
N PHE A 311 6.09 -7.15 -1.87
CA PHE A 311 6.53 -7.09 -0.49
C PHE A 311 7.99 -6.61 -0.40
N HIS A 312 8.20 -5.47 0.26
CA HIS A 312 9.51 -4.89 0.52
C HIS A 312 9.79 -4.91 2.03
N PRO A 313 10.68 -5.78 2.53
CA PRO A 313 10.97 -5.91 3.96
C PRO A 313 11.37 -4.59 4.64
N ASP A 314 12.23 -3.82 3.99
CA ASP A 314 12.72 -2.51 4.44
C ASP A 314 11.59 -1.48 4.58
N ARG A 315 10.68 -1.41 3.61
CA ARG A 315 9.53 -0.50 3.65
C ARG A 315 8.55 -0.89 4.75
N ILE A 316 8.29 -2.18 4.92
CA ILE A 316 7.41 -2.68 5.99
C ILE A 316 8.04 -2.40 7.37
N ALA A 317 9.34 -2.62 7.55
CA ALA A 317 10.04 -2.28 8.78
C ALA A 317 9.97 -0.77 9.08
N ASN A 318 10.18 0.09 8.08
CA ASN A 318 10.02 1.55 8.22
C ASN A 318 8.59 1.94 8.65
N ARG A 319 7.56 1.32 8.06
CA ARG A 319 6.16 1.55 8.43
C ARG A 319 5.89 1.13 9.87
N ILE A 320 6.34 -0.07 10.27
CA ILE A 320 6.20 -0.58 11.65
C ILE A 320 6.83 0.39 12.67
N LEU A 321 7.98 0.98 12.34
CA LEU A 321 8.72 1.88 13.24
C LEU A 321 8.25 3.34 13.18
N GLY A 322 7.21 3.67 12.42
CA GLY A 322 6.72 5.04 12.25
C GLY A 322 7.70 5.96 11.52
N MET A 323 8.66 5.40 10.76
CA MET A 323 9.66 6.17 10.02
C MET A 323 9.14 6.66 8.66
N GLY A 324 7.91 6.28 8.28
CA GLY A 324 7.31 6.59 6.99
C GLY A 324 7.87 5.77 5.83
N ASP A 325 7.25 5.91 4.66
CA ASP A 325 7.66 5.22 3.43
C ASP A 325 7.82 6.23 2.29
N ILE A 326 8.88 7.02 2.38
CA ILE A 326 9.17 8.09 1.41
C ILE A 326 9.43 7.51 0.00
N VAL A 327 10.02 6.32 -0.08
CA VAL A 327 10.36 5.68 -1.36
C VAL A 327 9.07 5.30 -2.11
N SER A 328 8.12 4.65 -1.43
CA SER A 328 6.82 4.34 -2.05
C SER A 328 6.04 5.58 -2.47
N LEU A 329 6.16 6.68 -1.70
CA LEU A 329 5.55 7.95 -2.06
C LEU A 329 6.14 8.51 -3.37
N VAL A 330 7.46 8.50 -3.50
CA VAL A 330 8.16 8.99 -4.71
C VAL A 330 7.86 8.10 -5.91
N GLU A 331 7.85 6.78 -5.74
CA GLU A 331 7.51 5.84 -6.82
C GLU A 331 6.07 6.02 -7.30
N LYS A 332 5.09 6.10 -6.40
CA LYS A 332 3.69 6.38 -6.77
C LYS A 332 3.53 7.74 -7.43
N ALA A 333 4.20 8.76 -6.90
CA ALA A 333 4.20 10.07 -7.54
C ALA A 333 4.78 10.02 -8.96
N ALA A 334 5.82 9.23 -9.19
CA ALA A 334 6.41 9.04 -10.51
C ALA A 334 5.49 8.28 -11.48
N GLU A 335 4.80 7.23 -11.00
CA GLU A 335 3.83 6.46 -11.79
C GLU A 335 2.61 7.32 -12.18
N ASP A 336 2.05 8.08 -11.22
CA ASP A 336 0.86 8.91 -11.44
C ASP A 336 1.13 10.17 -12.28
N LEU A 337 2.35 10.71 -12.21
CA LEU A 337 2.73 11.93 -12.92
C LEU A 337 3.09 11.70 -14.40
N GLY A 338 3.54 10.49 -14.77
CA GLY A 338 4.12 10.20 -16.08
C GLY A 338 5.40 11.03 -16.35
N GLU A 339 6.39 10.43 -16.98
CA GLU A 339 7.71 11.07 -17.23
C GLU A 339 7.64 12.43 -17.94
N GLU A 340 6.66 12.61 -18.84
CA GLU A 340 6.47 13.90 -19.55
C GLU A 340 6.00 15.04 -18.65
N ASN A 341 5.16 14.75 -17.68
CA ASN A 341 4.65 15.76 -16.76
C ASN A 341 5.69 16.17 -15.72
N ILE A 342 6.57 15.24 -15.33
CA ILE A 342 7.72 15.52 -14.43
C ILE A 342 8.68 16.48 -15.14
N LYS A 343 9.05 16.24 -16.41
CA LYS A 343 9.92 17.12 -17.19
C LYS A 343 9.31 18.50 -17.38
N LYS A 344 8.02 18.59 -17.68
CA LYS A 344 7.29 19.88 -17.80
C LYS A 344 7.22 20.63 -16.47
N ALA A 345 7.00 19.92 -15.35
CA ALA A 345 7.00 20.51 -14.01
C ALA A 345 8.39 21.03 -13.62
N GLU A 346 9.47 20.28 -13.91
CA GLU A 346 10.86 20.74 -13.71
C GLU A 346 11.21 21.97 -14.56
N GLU A 347 10.80 22.01 -15.83
CA GLU A 347 11.03 23.17 -16.69
C GLU A 347 10.27 24.41 -16.22
N ASN A 348 9.03 24.26 -15.79
CA ASN A 348 8.23 25.36 -15.25
C ASN A 348 8.77 25.88 -13.91
N LEU A 349 9.26 24.97 -13.05
CA LEU A 349 9.97 25.32 -11.82
C LEU A 349 11.27 26.09 -12.09
N LYS A 350 12.07 25.66 -13.05
CA LYS A 350 13.30 26.36 -13.47
C LYS A 350 13.03 27.74 -14.06
N LYS A 351 11.91 27.92 -14.74
CA LYS A 351 11.48 29.22 -15.31
C LYS A 351 10.82 30.16 -14.31
N GLY A 352 10.51 29.70 -13.08
CA GLY A 352 9.91 30.51 -12.00
C GLY A 352 8.49 31.02 -12.28
N ASN A 353 7.81 30.48 -13.28
CA ASN A 353 6.46 30.87 -13.69
C ASN A 353 5.46 29.80 -13.20
N PHE A 354 4.92 30.01 -11.99
CA PHE A 354 3.85 29.20 -11.43
C PHE A 354 2.50 29.84 -11.72
N SER A 355 1.62 29.15 -12.45
CA SER A 355 0.30 29.62 -12.87
C SER A 355 -0.83 28.99 -12.03
N MET A 356 -2.04 29.56 -12.07
CA MET A 356 -3.24 28.94 -11.48
C MET A 356 -3.59 27.62 -12.17
N GLN A 357 -3.18 27.43 -13.43
CA GLN A 357 -3.36 26.16 -14.13
C GLN A 357 -2.44 25.07 -13.56
N ASP A 358 -1.19 25.42 -13.20
CA ASP A 358 -0.27 24.50 -12.53
C ASP A 358 -0.79 24.14 -11.14
N TYR A 359 -1.35 25.12 -10.41
CA TYR A 359 -1.99 24.91 -9.12
C TYR A 359 -3.20 23.98 -9.23
N LEU A 360 -4.06 24.14 -10.23
CA LEU A 360 -5.17 23.21 -10.50
C LEU A 360 -4.67 21.79 -10.76
N THR A 361 -3.60 21.67 -11.55
CA THR A 361 -2.99 20.35 -11.82
C THR A 361 -2.50 19.69 -10.54
N GLN A 362 -1.83 20.45 -9.66
CA GLN A 362 -1.39 19.95 -8.36
C GLN A 362 -2.56 19.55 -7.43
N LEU A 363 -3.63 20.35 -7.39
CA LEU A 363 -4.83 20.00 -6.61
C LEU A 363 -5.47 18.69 -7.11
N ARG A 364 -5.53 18.51 -8.43
CA ARG A 364 -6.05 17.25 -9.02
C ARG A 364 -5.14 16.05 -8.75
N GLN A 365 -3.84 16.26 -8.77
CA GLN A 365 -2.86 15.25 -8.43
C GLN A 365 -2.97 14.86 -6.96
N MET A 366 -3.05 15.84 -6.05
CA MET A 366 -3.30 15.59 -4.62
C MET A 366 -4.60 14.78 -4.42
N LYS A 367 -5.67 15.11 -5.16
CA LYS A 367 -6.94 14.37 -5.09
C LYS A 367 -6.79 12.92 -5.58
N LYS A 368 -6.02 12.68 -6.66
CA LYS A 368 -5.70 11.33 -7.17
C LYS A 368 -4.85 10.51 -6.21
N MET A 369 -3.94 11.16 -5.49
CA MET A 369 -3.06 10.51 -4.49
C MET A 369 -3.74 10.25 -3.15
N GLY A 370 -5.07 10.34 -3.05
CA GLY A 370 -5.83 10.12 -1.82
C GLY A 370 -5.97 11.34 -0.92
N GLY A 371 -5.83 12.56 -1.49
CA GLY A 371 -5.98 13.81 -0.75
C GLY A 371 -4.81 14.08 0.23
N ILE A 372 -5.07 14.93 1.20
CA ILE A 372 -4.08 15.26 2.25
C ILE A 372 -3.82 14.03 3.14
N GLU A 373 -4.83 13.22 3.40
CA GLU A 373 -4.71 12.00 4.21
C GLU A 373 -3.79 10.96 3.55
N GLY A 374 -3.91 10.77 2.24
CA GLY A 374 -3.02 9.89 1.48
C GLY A 374 -1.56 10.33 1.57
N LEU A 375 -1.29 11.62 1.44
CA LEU A 375 0.07 12.18 1.53
C LEU A 375 0.65 12.03 2.94
N MET A 376 -0.18 12.24 3.96
CA MET A 376 0.22 12.16 5.36
C MET A 376 0.57 10.74 5.80
N SER A 377 -0.05 9.72 5.20
CA SER A 377 0.24 8.31 5.56
C SER A 377 1.69 7.88 5.26
N PHE A 378 2.41 8.63 4.43
CA PHE A 378 3.81 8.37 4.08
C PHE A 378 4.82 9.22 4.87
N MET A 379 4.35 10.21 5.64
CA MET A 379 5.26 11.10 6.39
C MET A 379 5.52 10.56 7.80
N PRO A 380 6.76 10.61 8.31
CA PRO A 380 7.07 10.16 9.65
C PRO A 380 6.48 11.10 10.72
N GLY A 381 5.97 10.53 11.82
CA GLY A 381 5.51 11.30 12.99
C GLY A 381 4.13 11.96 12.86
N VAL A 382 3.28 11.52 11.94
CA VAL A 382 2.03 12.19 11.57
C VAL A 382 0.87 11.90 12.52
N SER A 383 0.93 10.87 13.36
CA SER A 383 -0.15 10.52 14.28
C SER A 383 -0.59 11.69 15.18
N LYS A 384 0.35 12.53 15.60
CA LYS A 384 0.05 13.75 16.40
C LYS A 384 -0.53 14.89 15.57
N ILE A 385 -0.16 14.98 14.28
CA ILE A 385 -0.63 16.02 13.37
C ILE A 385 -2.05 15.68 12.89
N LYS A 386 -2.35 14.40 12.64
CA LYS A 386 -3.68 13.93 12.25
C LYS A 386 -4.73 14.30 13.28
N SER A 387 -4.49 14.08 14.57
CA SER A 387 -5.43 14.46 15.65
C SER A 387 -5.63 15.99 15.81
N GLN A 388 -4.68 16.81 15.36
CA GLN A 388 -4.82 18.26 15.33
C GLN A 388 -5.53 18.76 14.07
N MET A 389 -5.38 18.09 12.94
CA MET A 389 -6.04 18.43 11.67
C MET A 389 -7.49 17.97 11.61
N ASP A 390 -7.82 16.82 12.20
CA ASP A 390 -9.23 16.39 12.39
C ASP A 390 -10.01 17.42 13.22
N LYS A 391 -9.34 18.06 14.17
CA LYS A 391 -9.89 19.21 14.92
C LYS A 391 -9.94 20.52 14.12
N ALA A 392 -9.12 20.65 13.09
CA ALA A 392 -9.04 21.85 12.25
C ALA A 392 -9.95 21.82 11.02
N GLY A 393 -10.66 20.69 10.75
CA GLY A 393 -11.65 20.59 9.69
C GLY A 393 -11.11 20.90 8.29
N VAL A 394 -9.90 20.43 7.95
CA VAL A 394 -9.37 20.53 6.58
C VAL A 394 -10.12 19.51 5.70
N ASP A 395 -11.27 19.95 5.20
CA ASP A 395 -12.27 19.14 4.53
C ASP A 395 -11.91 18.94 3.04
N GLU A 396 -12.16 17.77 2.48
CA GLU A 396 -12.15 17.51 1.01
C GLU A 396 -13.00 18.53 0.24
N LYS A 397 -14.00 19.10 0.91
CA LYS A 397 -14.82 20.20 0.37
C LYS A 397 -13.97 21.41 -0.04
N ILE A 398 -12.91 21.76 0.69
CA ILE A 398 -12.03 22.89 0.37
C ILE A 398 -11.29 22.66 -0.95
N VAL A 399 -10.78 21.44 -1.18
CA VAL A 399 -10.09 21.09 -2.43
C VAL A 399 -11.04 21.15 -3.62
N THR A 400 -12.24 20.59 -3.47
CA THR A 400 -13.28 20.61 -4.49
C THR A 400 -13.78 22.04 -4.78
N GLN A 401 -13.91 22.85 -3.74
CA GLN A 401 -14.30 24.27 -3.85
C GLN A 401 -13.23 25.10 -4.56
N ASN A 402 -11.95 24.91 -4.22
CA ASN A 402 -10.83 25.56 -4.92
C ASN A 402 -10.76 25.15 -6.39
N GLU A 403 -10.98 23.89 -6.73
CA GLU A 403 -11.08 23.41 -8.11
C GLU A 403 -12.22 24.11 -8.86
N ALA A 404 -13.43 24.20 -8.28
CA ALA A 404 -14.56 24.89 -8.90
C ALA A 404 -14.28 26.39 -9.16
N ILE A 405 -13.62 27.07 -8.22
CA ILE A 405 -13.21 28.48 -8.39
C ILE A 405 -12.24 28.61 -9.56
N ILE A 406 -11.21 27.79 -9.66
CA ILE A 406 -10.21 27.88 -10.74
C ILE A 406 -10.85 27.52 -12.10
N LEU A 407 -11.73 26.54 -12.14
CA LEU A 407 -12.47 26.18 -13.35
C LEU A 407 -13.38 27.31 -13.84
N SER A 408 -13.91 28.13 -12.94
CA SER A 408 -14.73 29.32 -13.26
C SER A 408 -13.92 30.52 -13.76
N MET A 409 -12.56 30.45 -13.71
CA MET A 409 -11.67 31.46 -14.28
C MET A 409 -11.50 31.24 -15.78
N THR A 410 -11.32 32.32 -16.53
CA THR A 410 -10.92 32.25 -17.94
C THR A 410 -9.45 31.83 -18.08
N LYS A 411 -9.05 31.36 -19.26
CA LYS A 411 -7.67 30.92 -19.50
C LYS A 411 -6.64 32.03 -19.17
N LYS A 412 -6.92 33.29 -19.56
CA LYS A 412 -6.07 34.45 -19.24
C LYS A 412 -5.98 34.73 -17.74
N GLU A 413 -7.07 34.54 -16.98
CA GLU A 413 -7.09 34.71 -15.53
C GLU A 413 -6.33 33.61 -14.79
N ARG A 414 -6.27 32.41 -15.35
CA ARG A 414 -5.46 31.31 -14.81
C ARG A 414 -3.97 31.50 -15.07
N GLU A 415 -3.62 32.11 -16.21
CA GLU A 415 -2.23 32.43 -16.57
C GLU A 415 -1.70 33.61 -15.76
N ASP A 416 -2.47 34.70 -15.63
CA ASP A 416 -2.13 35.86 -14.79
C ASP A 416 -3.23 36.25 -13.81
N PRO A 417 -3.21 35.73 -12.60
CA PRO A 417 -4.20 36.03 -11.57
C PRO A 417 -4.23 37.50 -11.11
N LYS A 418 -3.24 38.30 -11.48
CA LYS A 418 -3.19 39.74 -11.09
C LYS A 418 -4.30 40.55 -11.79
N ILE A 419 -4.80 40.06 -12.92
CA ILE A 419 -5.89 40.75 -13.64
C ILE A 419 -7.26 40.59 -12.99
N ILE A 420 -7.38 39.74 -11.92
CA ILE A 420 -8.65 39.43 -11.26
C ILE A 420 -9.05 40.58 -10.33
N GLY A 421 -9.73 41.57 -10.89
CA GLY A 421 -10.31 42.70 -10.15
C GLY A 421 -11.67 42.39 -9.51
N GLY A 422 -12.29 43.36 -8.85
CA GLY A 422 -13.53 43.16 -8.07
C GLY A 422 -14.72 42.59 -8.87
N SER A 423 -14.96 43.08 -10.10
CA SER A 423 -16.03 42.59 -10.98
C SER A 423 -15.80 41.13 -11.42
N ARG A 424 -14.54 40.78 -11.71
CA ARG A 424 -14.16 39.40 -12.07
C ARG A 424 -14.30 38.45 -10.89
N ARG A 425 -13.96 38.87 -9.67
CA ARG A 425 -14.19 38.08 -8.44
C ARG A 425 -15.66 37.78 -8.23
N LYS A 426 -16.55 38.77 -8.43
CA LYS A 426 -18.01 38.54 -8.34
C LYS A 426 -18.49 37.52 -9.38
N ARG A 427 -18.02 37.63 -10.65
CA ARG A 427 -18.36 36.68 -11.71
C ARG A 427 -17.87 35.25 -11.39
N ILE A 428 -16.62 35.13 -10.92
CA ILE A 428 -16.03 33.82 -10.55
C ILE A 428 -16.78 33.23 -9.36
N ALA A 429 -17.17 34.06 -8.36
CA ALA A 429 -17.96 33.63 -7.22
C ALA A 429 -19.30 33.02 -7.64
N ASN A 430 -20.03 33.73 -8.51
CA ASN A 430 -21.31 33.25 -9.05
C ASN A 430 -21.14 31.94 -9.86
N GLY A 431 -20.06 31.84 -10.67
CA GLY A 431 -19.80 30.67 -11.49
C GLY A 431 -19.36 29.42 -10.72
N SER A 432 -18.72 29.60 -9.57
CA SER A 432 -18.23 28.51 -8.71
C SER A 432 -19.17 28.15 -7.57
N GLY A 433 -20.27 28.90 -7.38
CA GLY A 433 -21.16 28.69 -6.24
C GLY A 433 -20.51 29.06 -4.90
N THR A 434 -19.54 29.99 -4.90
CA THR A 434 -18.79 30.40 -3.69
C THR A 434 -18.96 31.90 -3.44
N ASP A 435 -18.40 32.40 -2.36
CA ASP A 435 -18.37 33.84 -2.04
C ASP A 435 -17.07 34.50 -2.44
N VAL A 436 -17.07 35.84 -2.48
CA VAL A 436 -15.88 36.63 -2.83
C VAL A 436 -14.78 36.51 -1.78
N ALA A 437 -15.13 36.23 -0.51
CA ALA A 437 -14.17 36.03 0.57
C ALA A 437 -13.34 34.78 0.34
N THR A 438 -13.97 33.69 -0.06
CA THR A 438 -13.32 32.40 -0.42
C THR A 438 -12.36 32.59 -1.60
N ILE A 439 -12.74 33.35 -2.63
CA ILE A 439 -11.86 33.66 -3.77
C ILE A 439 -10.64 34.45 -3.29
N ASN A 440 -10.83 35.44 -2.42
CA ASN A 440 -9.71 36.21 -1.87
C ASN A 440 -8.75 35.35 -1.05
N LYS A 441 -9.29 34.38 -0.28
CA LYS A 441 -8.51 33.41 0.48
C LYS A 441 -7.65 32.55 -0.46
N LEU A 442 -8.26 32.03 -1.55
CA LEU A 442 -7.55 31.24 -2.58
C LEU A 442 -6.43 32.04 -3.27
N LEU A 443 -6.71 33.27 -3.71
CA LEU A 443 -5.72 34.13 -4.35
C LEU A 443 -4.56 34.47 -3.42
N LYS A 444 -4.81 34.67 -2.13
CA LYS A 444 -3.78 34.91 -1.10
C LYS A 444 -2.90 33.69 -0.91
N GLN A 445 -3.51 32.48 -0.80
CA GLN A 445 -2.80 31.21 -0.69
C GLN A 445 -1.92 30.97 -1.91
N PHE A 446 -2.46 31.16 -3.11
CA PHE A 446 -1.71 31.03 -4.37
C PHE A 446 -0.51 31.97 -4.43
N LYS A 447 -0.68 33.25 -4.03
CA LYS A 447 0.41 34.22 -4.01
C LYS A 447 1.55 33.77 -3.09
N MET A 448 1.24 33.35 -1.87
CA MET A 448 2.24 32.86 -0.91
C MET A 448 3.01 31.66 -1.45
N MET A 449 2.30 30.71 -2.05
CA MET A 449 2.91 29.52 -2.64
C MET A 449 3.80 29.86 -3.85
N SER A 450 3.35 30.74 -4.72
CA SER A 450 4.15 31.22 -5.86
C SER A 450 5.42 31.95 -5.42
N GLU A 451 5.36 32.74 -4.36
CA GLU A 451 6.54 33.41 -3.78
C GLU A 451 7.51 32.43 -3.15
N MET A 452 7.01 31.39 -2.46
CA MET A 452 7.82 30.32 -1.87
C MET A 452 8.54 29.52 -2.96
N MET A 453 7.83 29.15 -4.04
CA MET A 453 8.43 28.45 -5.17
C MET A 453 9.50 29.28 -5.88
N LYS A 454 9.28 30.60 -6.04
CA LYS A 454 10.30 31.51 -6.59
C LYS A 454 11.55 31.60 -5.71
N LYS A 455 11.42 31.53 -4.40
CA LYS A 455 12.56 31.49 -3.46
C LYS A 455 13.33 30.16 -3.59
N MET A 456 12.64 29.06 -3.74
CA MET A 456 13.25 27.73 -3.94
C MET A 456 14.01 27.63 -5.28
N SER A 457 13.47 28.19 -6.37
CA SER A 457 14.12 28.16 -7.70
C SER A 457 15.40 29.01 -7.78
N LYS A 458 15.58 29.99 -6.88
CA LYS A 458 16.77 30.87 -6.81
C LYS A 458 17.92 30.32 -5.96
N GLY A 459 17.91 29.04 -5.58
CA GLY A 459 19.07 28.37 -4.99
C GLY A 459 19.39 28.70 -3.53
N ASN A 460 18.52 29.39 -2.79
CA ASN A 460 18.74 29.73 -1.38
C ASN A 460 18.28 28.61 -0.42
N LEU A 461 18.76 27.39 -0.63
CA LEU A 461 18.41 26.19 0.17
C LEU A 461 19.19 26.07 1.50
N LYS A 462 20.17 26.93 1.78
CA LYS A 462 21.02 26.80 2.98
C LYS A 462 20.36 27.17 4.33
N GLY A 463 19.09 27.54 4.36
CA GLY A 463 18.41 27.98 5.60
C GLY A 463 17.19 27.16 6.02
N MET A 464 16.81 26.09 5.29
CA MET A 464 15.55 25.38 5.53
C MET A 464 15.69 23.95 6.08
N SER A 465 16.89 23.40 6.23
CA SER A 465 17.07 22.03 6.77
C SER A 465 16.91 21.91 8.28
N ASP A 466 16.97 23.03 9.04
CA ASP A 466 16.95 23.03 10.52
C ASP A 466 15.68 23.58 11.17
N LYS A 467 14.76 24.15 10.41
CA LYS A 467 13.49 24.66 10.97
C LYS A 467 12.35 24.12 10.12
N GLY A 468 11.65 23.11 10.67
CA GLY A 468 10.43 22.57 10.08
C GLY A 468 9.42 23.64 9.65
N ILE A 469 8.38 23.29 8.92
CA ILE A 469 7.33 24.17 8.40
C ILE A 469 6.97 25.25 9.42
N PRO A 470 7.05 26.55 9.06
CA PRO A 470 6.80 27.62 10.02
C PRO A 470 5.40 27.51 10.65
N PRO A 471 5.25 27.65 11.98
CA PRO A 471 3.96 27.57 12.67
C PRO A 471 2.92 28.57 12.16
N GLU A 472 3.36 29.65 11.53
CA GLU A 472 2.51 30.69 10.94
C GLU A 472 1.65 30.19 9.77
N LEU A 473 2.07 29.11 9.08
CA LEU A 473 1.29 28.49 8.01
C LEU A 473 0.07 27.73 8.56
N PHE A 474 0.19 27.18 9.78
CA PHE A 474 -0.90 26.44 10.44
C PHE A 474 -2.01 27.36 10.98
N ASN A 475 -1.65 28.54 11.46
CA ASN A 475 -2.62 29.49 12.04
C ASN A 475 -3.45 30.26 10.99
N GLN A 476 -3.07 30.20 9.70
CA GLN A 476 -3.80 30.87 8.62
C GLN A 476 -4.69 29.92 7.79
N LEU A 477 -4.73 28.65 8.14
CA LEU A 477 -5.67 27.65 7.59
C LEU A 477 -6.98 27.56 8.40
N LYS A 478 -7.09 28.35 9.47
CA LYS A 478 -8.34 28.55 10.21
C LYS A 478 -9.27 29.55 9.56
#